data_11ea36ab6beb2a4cffecfbb378edc569
#
_entry.id   11ea36ab6beb2a4cffecfbb378edc569
#
_cell.length_a   1.000
_cell.length_b   1.000
_cell.length_c   1.000
_cell.angle_alpha   90.00
_cell.angle_beta   90.00
_cell.angle_gamma   90.00
#
_symmetry.space_group_name_H-M   'P 1'
#
loop_
_entity.id
_entity.type
_entity.pdbx_description
1 polymer ?
#
loop_
_entity_poly.entity_id
_entity_poly.type
_entity_poly.pdbx_seq_one_letter_code
_entity_poly.pdbx_strand_id
1 'polypeptide(L)'
;MRNLIVILMGGLSGERKISFLTGKACYKALKKKGYKVKELDAKGYFVDKLRKLKPRLVFNALHGKYGEDGFVQSILESLKIPYTHSGIFASSLAMDKELSRLIFKKNKIKVPKYFLLHKDYEDNLEKKIKSKKIKFPIVIKPINEGSSLGVYICKNKIQFYKNYKKLQKEYDRILVEEYIPGKEIQAAVMGEKALGAIELVPRRKFYDYKAKYSSKAKTKHIMPAPLSSKKYKEVLFLAKKAHKVLGCRGITRSDFRFFKNKFYLLEINTQPGMTKLSLVPEIANYSGIKFDDLVVWMINDASSNR
;
A
#
# COMPACT_ATOMS: atom_id res chain seq x y z
N MET A 1 12.23 -26.29 18.18
CA MET A 1 12.08 -25.33 17.05
C MET A 1 10.74 -24.54 17.08
N ARG A 2 9.81 -24.79 18.03
CA ARG A 2 8.45 -24.17 18.06
C ARG A 2 8.38 -22.63 18.19
N ASN A 3 9.50 -21.92 18.42
CA ASN A 3 9.49 -20.46 18.62
C ASN A 3 10.22 -19.67 17.53
N LEU A 4 10.50 -20.30 16.37
CA LEU A 4 11.20 -19.61 15.27
C LEU A 4 10.23 -18.70 14.49
N ILE A 5 10.60 -17.44 14.33
CA ILE A 5 9.96 -16.50 13.42
C ILE A 5 10.81 -16.44 12.14
N VAL A 6 10.18 -16.59 10.98
CA VAL A 6 10.86 -16.35 9.69
C VAL A 6 10.41 -15.01 9.15
N ILE A 7 11.37 -14.16 8.79
CA ILE A 7 11.10 -12.94 8.03
C ILE A 7 11.27 -13.26 6.56
N LEU A 8 10.17 -13.27 5.84
CA LEU A 8 10.14 -13.49 4.40
C LEU A 8 10.35 -12.15 3.70
N MET A 9 11.44 -12.03 2.95
CA MET A 9 11.86 -10.79 2.31
C MET A 9 12.42 -11.03 0.91
N GLY A 10 12.78 -10.00 0.19
CA GLY A 10 13.34 -10.08 -1.16
C GLY A 10 12.27 -10.34 -2.22
N GLY A 11 12.15 -11.59 -2.67
CA GLY A 11 11.18 -12.00 -3.70
C GLY A 11 11.55 -11.54 -5.11
N LEU A 12 10.56 -11.54 -6.02
CA LEU A 12 10.76 -11.30 -7.46
C LEU A 12 10.23 -9.94 -7.96
N SER A 13 9.56 -9.17 -7.10
CA SER A 13 8.97 -7.89 -7.51
C SER A 13 10.01 -6.80 -7.78
N GLY A 14 9.62 -5.75 -8.49
CA GLY A 14 10.45 -4.55 -8.66
C GLY A 14 10.81 -3.84 -7.35
N GLU A 15 10.10 -4.15 -6.24
CA GLU A 15 10.31 -3.60 -4.90
C GLU A 15 11.25 -4.45 -4.02
N ARG A 16 11.94 -5.45 -4.60
CA ARG A 16 12.87 -6.35 -3.89
C ARG A 16 13.83 -5.65 -2.94
N LYS A 17 14.41 -4.52 -3.34
CA LYS A 17 15.35 -3.75 -2.50
C LYS A 17 14.67 -3.19 -1.25
N ILE A 18 13.44 -2.70 -1.38
CA ILE A 18 12.66 -2.17 -0.26
C ILE A 18 12.25 -3.30 0.69
N SER A 19 11.89 -4.45 0.13
CA SER A 19 11.59 -5.66 0.91
C SER A 19 12.76 -6.07 1.80
N PHE A 20 14.00 -6.06 1.30
CA PHE A 20 15.17 -6.32 2.13
C PHE A 20 15.37 -5.28 3.22
N LEU A 21 15.17 -3.99 2.93
CA LEU A 21 15.29 -2.93 3.94
C LEU A 21 14.24 -3.08 5.04
N THR A 22 12.98 -3.34 4.68
CA THR A 22 11.90 -3.64 5.62
C THR A 22 12.23 -4.88 6.46
N GLY A 23 12.58 -6.00 5.80
CA GLY A 23 12.87 -7.24 6.49
C GLY A 23 14.03 -7.14 7.47
N LYS A 24 15.13 -6.50 7.06
CA LYS A 24 16.30 -6.27 7.93
C LYS A 24 15.98 -5.37 9.13
N ALA A 25 15.13 -4.34 8.95
CA ALA A 25 14.71 -3.48 10.06
C ALA A 25 13.89 -4.27 11.08
N CYS A 26 12.90 -5.05 10.60
CA CYS A 26 12.09 -5.91 11.46
C CYS A 26 12.90 -7.03 12.12
N TYR A 27 13.86 -7.63 11.41
CA TYR A 27 14.80 -8.62 11.97
C TYR A 27 15.55 -8.04 13.17
N LYS A 28 16.15 -6.86 12.99
CA LYS A 28 16.91 -6.21 14.07
C LYS A 28 16.03 -5.90 15.28
N ALA A 29 14.81 -5.40 15.05
CA ALA A 29 13.86 -5.10 16.12
C ALA A 29 13.47 -6.35 16.92
N LEU A 30 13.13 -7.45 16.25
CA LEU A 30 12.76 -8.71 16.89
C LEU A 30 13.95 -9.36 17.60
N LYS A 31 15.16 -9.33 17.03
CA LYS A 31 16.36 -9.83 17.69
C LYS A 31 16.66 -9.05 18.98
N LYS A 32 16.55 -7.73 18.95
CA LYS A 32 16.72 -6.86 20.14
C LYS A 32 15.71 -7.19 21.25
N LYS A 33 14.48 -7.60 20.88
CA LYS A 33 13.42 -8.04 21.80
C LYS A 33 13.55 -9.51 22.22
N GLY A 34 14.67 -10.21 21.89
CA GLY A 34 14.96 -11.57 22.33
C GLY A 34 14.30 -12.68 21.52
N TYR A 35 13.62 -12.38 20.41
CA TYR A 35 12.99 -13.40 19.58
C TYR A 35 14.01 -14.21 18.77
N LYS A 36 13.72 -15.51 18.57
CA LYS A 36 14.46 -16.37 17.64
C LYS A 36 13.98 -16.10 16.21
N VAL A 37 14.79 -15.44 15.41
CA VAL A 37 14.42 -14.95 14.08
C VAL A 37 15.39 -15.46 13.02
N LYS A 38 14.87 -15.81 11.84
CA LYS A 38 15.64 -16.17 10.64
C LYS A 38 15.15 -15.40 9.43
N GLU A 39 16.06 -14.85 8.64
CA GLU A 39 15.77 -14.23 7.35
C GLU A 39 15.62 -15.31 6.26
N LEU A 40 14.67 -15.12 5.35
CA LEU A 40 14.45 -15.98 4.21
C LEU A 40 14.12 -15.14 2.98
N ASP A 41 14.92 -15.26 1.93
CA ASP A 41 14.60 -14.68 0.62
C ASP A 41 13.51 -15.51 -0.06
N ALA A 42 12.43 -14.84 -0.49
CA ALA A 42 11.32 -15.45 -1.22
C ALA A 42 11.62 -15.70 -2.70
N LYS A 43 12.91 -15.77 -3.09
CA LYS A 43 13.35 -16.19 -4.42
C LYS A 43 13.64 -17.70 -4.45
N GLY A 44 13.23 -18.38 -5.52
CA GLY A 44 13.49 -19.82 -5.69
C GLY A 44 12.67 -20.69 -4.74
N TYR A 45 13.28 -21.74 -4.20
CA TYR A 45 12.65 -22.79 -3.40
C TYR A 45 12.30 -22.39 -1.95
N PHE A 46 11.76 -21.19 -1.75
CA PHE A 46 11.48 -20.68 -0.39
C PHE A 46 10.38 -21.50 0.33
N VAL A 47 9.43 -22.08 -0.40
CA VAL A 47 8.35 -22.92 0.13
C VAL A 47 8.91 -24.17 0.81
N ASP A 48 9.83 -24.87 0.16
CA ASP A 48 10.46 -26.06 0.73
C ASP A 48 11.33 -25.72 1.95
N LYS A 49 11.98 -24.55 1.91
CA LYS A 49 12.70 -24.04 3.08
C LYS A 49 11.75 -23.75 4.24
N LEU A 50 10.56 -23.20 4.00
CA LEU A 50 9.55 -22.99 5.04
C LEU A 50 9.05 -24.31 5.62
N ARG A 51 8.76 -25.32 4.78
CA ARG A 51 8.37 -26.66 5.21
C ARG A 51 9.43 -27.31 6.12
N LYS A 52 10.71 -27.19 5.77
CA LYS A 52 11.83 -27.71 6.57
C LYS A 52 12.02 -26.94 7.88
N LEU A 53 11.88 -25.62 7.85
CA LEU A 53 12.07 -24.76 9.02
C LEU A 53 10.92 -24.87 10.04
N LYS A 54 9.70 -25.19 9.61
CA LYS A 54 8.48 -25.25 10.43
C LYS A 54 8.38 -24.05 11.39
N PRO A 55 8.37 -22.81 10.88
CA PRO A 55 8.35 -21.64 11.75
C PRO A 55 7.03 -21.56 12.54
N ARG A 56 7.07 -20.91 13.72
CA ARG A 56 5.85 -20.57 14.47
C ARG A 56 4.97 -19.61 13.68
N LEU A 57 5.58 -18.63 13.01
CA LEU A 57 4.92 -17.67 12.14
C LEU A 57 5.90 -17.09 11.12
N VAL A 58 5.35 -16.49 10.08
CA VAL A 58 6.09 -15.72 9.08
C VAL A 58 5.76 -14.24 9.24
N PHE A 59 6.78 -13.42 9.41
CA PHE A 59 6.67 -11.98 9.20
C PHE A 59 6.83 -11.72 7.70
N ASN A 60 5.74 -11.34 7.03
CA ASN A 60 5.78 -11.02 5.62
C ASN A 60 6.32 -9.60 5.40
N ALA A 61 7.54 -9.47 4.92
CA ALA A 61 8.20 -8.20 4.58
C ALA A 61 8.37 -8.01 3.06
N LEU A 62 7.63 -8.78 2.26
CA LEU A 62 7.63 -8.62 0.80
C LEU A 62 6.85 -7.36 0.43
N HIS A 63 7.13 -6.80 -0.75
CA HIS A 63 6.41 -5.66 -1.30
C HIS A 63 6.08 -5.89 -2.77
N GLY A 64 4.96 -5.30 -3.24
CA GLY A 64 4.49 -5.40 -4.60
C GLY A 64 3.99 -6.79 -4.98
N LYS A 65 4.09 -7.09 -6.27
CA LYS A 65 3.61 -8.35 -6.85
C LYS A 65 4.18 -9.57 -6.13
N TYR A 66 3.37 -10.58 -5.92
CA TYR A 66 3.63 -11.83 -5.17
C TYR A 66 3.78 -11.65 -3.66
N GLY A 67 3.92 -10.43 -3.14
CA GLY A 67 4.12 -10.16 -1.73
C GLY A 67 2.87 -9.64 -1.02
N GLU A 68 2.14 -8.75 -1.66
CA GLU A 68 0.99 -8.04 -1.07
C GLU A 68 -0.29 -8.15 -1.91
N ASP A 69 -0.35 -9.12 -2.85
CA ASP A 69 -1.45 -9.35 -3.78
C ASP A 69 -2.26 -10.63 -3.49
N GLY A 70 -2.00 -11.30 -2.39
CA GLY A 70 -2.65 -12.56 -2.00
C GLY A 70 -1.85 -13.82 -2.34
N PHE A 71 -0.83 -13.74 -3.20
CA PHE A 71 -0.08 -14.90 -3.66
C PHE A 71 0.69 -15.59 -2.51
N VAL A 72 1.56 -14.87 -1.82
CA VAL A 72 2.32 -15.45 -0.69
C VAL A 72 1.42 -15.81 0.47
N GLN A 73 0.33 -15.05 0.68
CA GLN A 73 -0.66 -15.33 1.70
C GLN A 73 -1.32 -16.69 1.44
N SER A 74 -1.67 -17.01 0.19
CA SER A 74 -2.25 -18.33 -0.20
C SER A 74 -1.28 -19.49 0.09
N ILE A 75 0.01 -19.29 -0.18
CA ILE A 75 1.05 -20.28 0.15
C ILE A 75 1.11 -20.51 1.66
N LEU A 76 1.13 -19.42 2.45
CA LEU A 76 1.22 -19.53 3.91
C LEU A 76 -0.03 -20.18 4.53
N GLU A 77 -1.23 -19.89 4.00
CA GLU A 77 -2.48 -20.54 4.40
C GLU A 77 -2.44 -22.06 4.08
N SER A 78 -1.99 -22.43 2.87
CA SER A 78 -1.87 -23.85 2.49
C SER A 78 -0.87 -24.62 3.37
N LEU A 79 0.15 -23.95 3.89
CA LEU A 79 1.13 -24.49 4.82
C LEU A 79 0.67 -24.43 6.28
N LYS A 80 -0.49 -23.84 6.57
CA LYS A 80 -1.01 -23.58 7.93
C LYS A 80 -0.02 -22.81 8.82
N ILE A 81 0.72 -21.90 8.22
CA ILE A 81 1.70 -21.06 8.91
C ILE A 81 1.07 -19.69 9.18
N PRO A 82 0.90 -19.25 10.44
CA PRO A 82 0.46 -17.92 10.77
C PRO A 82 1.38 -16.84 10.15
N TYR A 83 0.80 -15.71 9.75
CA TYR A 83 1.58 -14.64 9.13
C TYR A 83 1.04 -13.24 9.49
N THR A 84 1.89 -12.24 9.34
CA THR A 84 1.56 -10.83 9.60
C THR A 84 0.79 -10.21 8.44
N HIS A 85 0.12 -9.08 8.69
CA HIS A 85 -0.65 -8.30 7.72
C HIS A 85 -1.98 -8.94 7.29
N SER A 86 -2.57 -8.42 6.22
CA SER A 86 -3.88 -8.84 5.72
C SER A 86 -3.84 -10.20 5.05
N GLY A 87 -4.99 -10.86 5.00
CA GLY A 87 -5.16 -12.15 4.36
C GLY A 87 -5.29 -12.07 2.83
N ILE A 88 -5.59 -13.21 2.21
CA ILE A 88 -5.63 -13.39 0.75
C ILE A 88 -6.55 -12.37 0.09
N PHE A 89 -7.84 -12.39 0.47
CA PHE A 89 -8.85 -11.55 -0.18
C PHE A 89 -8.60 -10.05 0.00
N ALA A 90 -8.30 -9.62 1.22
CA ALA A 90 -8.04 -8.21 1.49
C ALA A 90 -6.82 -7.70 0.74
N SER A 91 -5.75 -8.49 0.64
CA SER A 91 -4.54 -8.17 -0.12
C SER A 91 -4.83 -8.07 -1.62
N SER A 92 -5.53 -9.07 -2.19
CA SER A 92 -5.88 -9.07 -3.61
C SER A 92 -6.82 -7.91 -3.98
N LEU A 93 -7.83 -7.64 -3.16
CA LEU A 93 -8.77 -6.54 -3.37
C LEU A 93 -8.09 -5.17 -3.24
N ALA A 94 -7.18 -5.00 -2.29
CA ALA A 94 -6.44 -3.76 -2.10
C ALA A 94 -5.49 -3.47 -3.27
N MET A 95 -4.87 -4.51 -3.83
CA MET A 95 -3.96 -4.39 -4.96
C MET A 95 -4.70 -3.99 -6.24
N ASP A 96 -5.91 -4.52 -6.49
CA ASP A 96 -6.73 -4.12 -7.63
C ASP A 96 -7.48 -2.80 -7.34
N LYS A 97 -7.00 -1.71 -7.95
CA LYS A 97 -7.55 -0.37 -7.75
C LYS A 97 -8.99 -0.20 -8.26
N GLU A 98 -9.46 -1.04 -9.16
CA GLU A 98 -10.86 -1.03 -9.59
C GLU A 98 -11.75 -1.67 -8.54
N LEU A 99 -11.43 -2.91 -8.15
CA LEU A 99 -12.23 -3.67 -7.18
C LEU A 99 -12.30 -2.96 -5.82
N SER A 100 -11.16 -2.48 -5.32
CA SER A 100 -11.12 -1.71 -4.07
C SER A 100 -12.00 -0.46 -4.14
N ARG A 101 -11.99 0.29 -5.25
CA ARG A 101 -12.80 1.48 -5.44
C ARG A 101 -14.30 1.20 -5.55
N LEU A 102 -14.69 0.08 -6.14
CA LEU A 102 -16.09 -0.35 -6.17
C LEU A 102 -16.59 -0.57 -4.73
N ILE A 103 -15.81 -1.26 -3.90
CA ILE A 103 -16.13 -1.49 -2.49
C ILE A 103 -16.18 -0.16 -1.73
N PHE A 104 -15.19 0.72 -1.91
CA PHE A 104 -15.17 2.04 -1.26
C PHE A 104 -16.39 2.88 -1.62
N LYS A 105 -16.76 2.95 -2.91
CA LYS A 105 -17.95 3.68 -3.37
C LYS A 105 -19.24 3.12 -2.78
N LYS A 106 -19.42 1.79 -2.78
CA LYS A 106 -20.58 1.13 -2.16
C LYS A 106 -20.69 1.50 -0.68
N ASN A 107 -19.57 1.69 -0.01
CA ASN A 107 -19.49 2.07 1.39
C ASN A 107 -19.41 3.60 1.61
N LYS A 108 -19.80 4.42 0.65
CA LYS A 108 -19.83 5.90 0.76
C LYS A 108 -18.46 6.52 1.10
N ILE A 109 -17.34 5.84 0.78
CA ILE A 109 -16.00 6.42 0.83
C ILE A 109 -15.73 7.04 -0.54
N LYS A 110 -15.43 8.34 -0.55
CA LYS A 110 -15.22 9.07 -1.80
C LYS A 110 -13.89 8.69 -2.43
N VAL A 111 -13.91 8.38 -3.72
CA VAL A 111 -12.75 8.14 -4.58
C VAL A 111 -12.77 9.09 -5.78
N PRO A 112 -11.63 9.34 -6.46
CA PRO A 112 -11.64 10.09 -7.72
C PRO A 112 -12.59 9.47 -8.73
N LYS A 113 -13.17 10.26 -9.64
CA LYS A 113 -13.89 9.73 -10.80
C LYS A 113 -12.90 8.97 -11.67
N TYR A 114 -13.31 7.83 -12.22
CA TYR A 114 -12.43 6.99 -13.01
C TYR A 114 -13.16 6.14 -14.03
N PHE A 115 -12.42 5.61 -14.97
CA PHE A 115 -12.79 4.55 -15.88
C PHE A 115 -11.57 3.71 -16.24
N LEU A 116 -11.80 2.53 -16.81
CA LEU A 116 -10.74 1.65 -17.30
C LEU A 116 -10.60 1.74 -18.80
N LEU A 117 -9.37 1.58 -19.25
CA LEU A 117 -9.02 1.24 -20.62
C LEU A 117 -8.39 -0.15 -20.63
N HIS A 118 -8.82 -0.96 -21.59
CA HIS A 118 -8.27 -2.28 -21.85
C HIS A 118 -7.41 -2.22 -23.10
N LYS A 119 -6.32 -3.00 -23.13
CA LYS A 119 -5.37 -3.01 -24.24
C LYS A 119 -6.02 -3.40 -25.58
N ASP A 120 -6.92 -4.38 -25.54
CA ASP A 120 -7.51 -5.01 -26.73
C ASP A 120 -8.85 -4.39 -27.16
N TYR A 121 -9.32 -3.36 -26.45
CA TYR A 121 -10.55 -2.66 -26.81
C TYR A 121 -10.22 -1.28 -27.38
N GLU A 122 -10.72 -0.98 -28.57
CA GLU A 122 -10.73 0.38 -29.11
C GLU A 122 -11.69 1.26 -28.30
N ASP A 123 -11.22 1.64 -27.14
CA ASP A 123 -11.95 2.50 -26.24
C ASP A 123 -11.94 3.94 -26.77
N ASN A 124 -13.11 4.47 -27.10
CA ASN A 124 -13.23 5.89 -27.40
C ASN A 124 -12.99 6.72 -26.13
N LEU A 125 -11.75 7.14 -25.94
CA LEU A 125 -11.31 7.94 -24.80
C LEU A 125 -12.18 9.19 -24.60
N GLU A 126 -12.53 9.87 -25.67
CA GLU A 126 -13.31 11.12 -25.60
C GLU A 126 -14.72 10.86 -25.08
N LYS A 127 -15.37 9.81 -25.56
CA LYS A 127 -16.68 9.37 -25.10
C LYS A 127 -16.64 9.01 -23.62
N LYS A 128 -15.61 8.28 -23.17
CA LYS A 128 -15.42 7.91 -21.75
C LYS A 128 -15.14 9.13 -20.88
N ILE A 129 -14.26 10.03 -21.27
CA ILE A 129 -13.99 11.29 -20.56
C ILE A 129 -15.27 12.11 -20.41
N LYS A 130 -16.03 12.27 -21.50
CA LYS A 130 -17.30 13.03 -21.50
C LYS A 130 -18.35 12.37 -20.58
N SER A 131 -18.56 11.07 -20.72
CA SER A 131 -19.55 10.33 -19.90
C SER A 131 -19.26 10.38 -18.40
N LYS A 132 -17.99 10.33 -18.00
CA LYS A 132 -17.56 10.42 -16.60
C LYS A 132 -17.37 11.86 -16.10
N LYS A 133 -17.57 12.86 -16.97
CA LYS A 133 -17.34 14.29 -16.66
C LYS A 133 -15.95 14.53 -16.03
N ILE A 134 -14.92 13.89 -16.60
CA ILE A 134 -13.52 14.07 -16.20
C ILE A 134 -12.89 15.13 -17.08
N LYS A 135 -12.04 15.99 -16.51
CA LYS A 135 -11.33 17.06 -17.23
C LYS A 135 -9.83 16.93 -17.02
N PHE A 136 -9.04 17.37 -18.01
CA PHE A 136 -7.60 17.51 -17.81
C PHE A 136 -7.25 18.55 -16.72
N PRO A 137 -6.19 18.33 -15.93
CA PRO A 137 -5.29 17.18 -15.98
C PRO A 137 -5.95 15.88 -15.47
N ILE A 138 -5.54 14.75 -16.04
CA ILE A 138 -5.97 13.42 -15.62
C ILE A 138 -4.76 12.59 -15.19
N VAL A 139 -5.00 11.56 -14.39
CA VAL A 139 -3.98 10.59 -14.00
C VAL A 139 -4.25 9.27 -14.70
N ILE A 140 -3.19 8.67 -15.26
CA ILE A 140 -3.24 7.31 -15.80
C ILE A 140 -2.24 6.43 -15.07
N LYS A 141 -2.63 5.20 -14.76
CA LYS A 141 -1.80 4.26 -14.01
C LYS A 141 -2.25 2.81 -14.23
N PRO A 142 -1.37 1.82 -14.06
CA PRO A 142 -1.77 0.41 -13.97
C PRO A 142 -2.71 0.20 -12.79
N ILE A 143 -3.61 -0.80 -12.88
CA ILE A 143 -4.56 -1.06 -11.79
C ILE A 143 -3.93 -1.77 -10.60
N ASN A 144 -2.88 -2.57 -10.82
CA ASN A 144 -2.30 -3.50 -9.86
C ASN A 144 -0.81 -3.26 -9.60
N GLU A 145 -0.35 -2.01 -9.72
CA GLU A 145 1.01 -1.61 -9.36
C GLU A 145 1.04 -0.78 -8.08
N GLY A 146 2.14 -0.95 -7.33
CA GLY A 146 2.47 -0.19 -6.13
C GLY A 146 3.48 0.95 -6.40
N SER A 147 3.93 1.61 -5.34
CA SER A 147 5.05 2.55 -5.30
C SER A 147 5.05 3.65 -6.38
N SER A 148 3.90 4.03 -6.90
CA SER A 148 3.74 5.02 -8.00
C SER A 148 4.41 4.59 -9.32
N LEU A 149 4.67 3.30 -9.52
CA LEU A 149 5.16 2.77 -10.79
C LEU A 149 4.10 2.96 -11.88
N GLY A 150 4.51 3.46 -13.04
CA GLY A 150 3.62 3.69 -14.18
C GLY A 150 2.57 4.79 -13.98
N VAL A 151 2.68 5.64 -12.96
CA VAL A 151 1.74 6.76 -12.74
C VAL A 151 2.15 7.99 -13.51
N TYR A 152 1.24 8.50 -14.36
CA TYR A 152 1.46 9.72 -15.13
C TYR A 152 0.33 10.71 -14.95
N ILE A 153 0.68 11.99 -14.69
CA ILE A 153 -0.25 13.12 -14.73
C ILE A 153 -0.20 13.71 -16.12
N CYS A 154 -1.30 13.63 -16.86
CA CYS A 154 -1.43 14.09 -18.22
C CYS A 154 -2.21 15.41 -18.24
N LYS A 155 -1.60 16.48 -18.73
CA LYS A 155 -2.21 17.81 -18.79
C LYS A 155 -3.12 18.01 -20.01
N ASN A 156 -2.92 17.18 -21.05
CA ASN A 156 -3.65 17.25 -22.30
C ASN A 156 -3.66 15.87 -23.01
N LYS A 157 -4.39 15.76 -24.11
CA LYS A 157 -4.53 14.54 -24.92
C LYS A 157 -3.18 14.03 -25.46
N ILE A 158 -2.28 14.91 -25.89
CA ILE A 158 -0.96 14.52 -26.44
C ILE A 158 -0.17 13.76 -25.38
N GLN A 159 -0.07 14.31 -24.15
CA GLN A 159 0.61 13.65 -23.04
C GLN A 159 -0.08 12.33 -22.65
N PHE A 160 -1.41 12.30 -22.70
CA PHE A 160 -2.16 11.09 -22.44
C PHE A 160 -1.78 9.98 -23.40
N TYR A 161 -1.93 10.18 -24.72
CA TYR A 161 -1.65 9.14 -25.72
C TYR A 161 -0.18 8.69 -25.71
N LYS A 162 0.76 9.62 -25.49
CA LYS A 162 2.18 9.29 -25.34
C LYS A 162 2.41 8.32 -24.18
N ASN A 163 1.82 8.57 -23.02
CA ASN A 163 2.02 7.77 -21.83
C ASN A 163 1.16 6.49 -21.84
N TYR A 164 -0.04 6.56 -22.42
CA TYR A 164 -0.89 5.39 -22.63
C TYR A 164 -0.20 4.34 -23.49
N LYS A 165 0.39 4.73 -24.64
CA LYS A 165 1.19 3.84 -25.50
C LYS A 165 2.36 3.17 -24.78
N LYS A 166 2.93 3.79 -23.75
CA LYS A 166 3.97 3.17 -22.92
C LYS A 166 3.36 2.11 -22.01
N LEU A 167 2.28 2.46 -21.31
CA LEU A 167 1.65 1.56 -20.34
C LEU A 167 1.04 0.32 -20.99
N GLN A 168 0.37 0.45 -22.15
CA GLN A 168 -0.27 -0.68 -22.81
C GLN A 168 0.73 -1.73 -23.37
N LYS A 169 2.04 -1.45 -23.40
CA LYS A 169 3.07 -2.45 -23.72
C LYS A 169 3.27 -3.47 -22.60
N GLU A 170 2.99 -3.08 -21.36
CA GLU A 170 3.30 -3.86 -20.16
C GLU A 170 2.04 -4.24 -19.38
N TYR A 171 0.93 -3.50 -19.57
CA TYR A 171 -0.28 -3.65 -18.77
C TYR A 171 -1.53 -3.74 -19.65
N ASP A 172 -2.36 -4.74 -19.38
CA ASP A 172 -3.61 -4.97 -20.12
C ASP A 172 -4.74 -4.03 -19.65
N ARG A 173 -4.69 -3.59 -18.39
CA ARG A 173 -5.71 -2.74 -17.79
C ARG A 173 -5.10 -1.48 -17.20
N ILE A 174 -5.57 -0.33 -17.66
CA ILE A 174 -5.08 0.99 -17.27
C ILE A 174 -6.22 1.80 -16.68
N LEU A 175 -6.03 2.27 -15.44
CA LEU A 175 -6.96 3.16 -14.77
C LEU A 175 -6.71 4.60 -15.23
N VAL A 176 -7.78 5.27 -15.67
CA VAL A 176 -7.81 6.70 -15.94
C VAL A 176 -8.67 7.38 -14.88
N GLU A 177 -8.13 8.37 -14.20
CA GLU A 177 -8.85 9.07 -13.13
C GLU A 177 -8.71 10.58 -13.21
N GLU A 178 -9.65 11.30 -12.60
CA GLU A 178 -9.52 12.75 -12.41
C GLU A 178 -8.33 13.05 -11.49
N TYR A 179 -7.56 14.06 -11.83
CA TYR A 179 -6.51 14.57 -10.96
C TYR A 179 -7.14 15.37 -9.81
N ILE A 180 -6.92 14.94 -8.59
CA ILE A 180 -7.36 15.66 -7.39
C ILE A 180 -6.20 16.53 -6.89
N PRO A 181 -6.25 17.85 -7.02
CA PRO A 181 -5.23 18.74 -6.46
C PRO A 181 -5.34 18.79 -4.92
N GLY A 182 -4.49 19.62 -4.28
CA GLY A 182 -4.53 19.83 -2.84
C GLY A 182 -3.53 18.96 -2.07
N LYS A 183 -3.83 18.73 -0.79
CA LYS A 183 -2.91 18.07 0.14
C LYS A 183 -2.88 16.56 -0.04
N GLU A 184 -1.71 15.98 0.12
CA GLU A 184 -1.54 14.51 0.20
C GLU A 184 -1.50 14.09 1.65
N ILE A 185 -2.53 13.37 2.09
CA ILE A 185 -2.72 12.93 3.47
C ILE A 185 -2.67 11.42 3.51
N GLN A 186 -1.85 10.86 4.40
CA GLN A 186 -1.80 9.42 4.60
C GLN A 186 -2.14 9.10 6.05
N ALA A 187 -2.95 8.07 6.26
CA ALA A 187 -3.41 7.66 7.58
C ALA A 187 -3.13 6.17 7.82
N ALA A 188 -2.63 5.84 9.01
CA ALA A 188 -2.31 4.47 9.40
C ALA A 188 -3.36 3.91 10.35
N VAL A 189 -3.69 2.62 10.15
CA VAL A 189 -4.56 1.83 11.01
C VAL A 189 -3.79 0.60 11.48
N MET A 190 -3.92 0.28 12.77
CA MET A 190 -3.31 -0.88 13.42
C MET A 190 -4.43 -1.67 14.13
N GLY A 191 -4.81 -2.81 13.57
CA GLY A 191 -5.99 -3.55 13.99
C GLY A 191 -7.25 -2.66 13.95
N GLU A 192 -7.88 -2.46 15.07
CA GLU A 192 -9.08 -1.61 15.20
C GLU A 192 -8.79 -0.13 15.48
N LYS A 193 -7.51 0.27 15.65
CA LYS A 193 -7.12 1.62 16.04
C LYS A 193 -6.51 2.40 14.88
N ALA A 194 -7.10 3.55 14.54
CA ALA A 194 -6.43 4.53 13.69
C ALA A 194 -5.35 5.25 14.52
N LEU A 195 -4.10 5.17 14.06
CA LEU A 195 -2.94 5.72 14.79
C LEU A 195 -2.77 7.22 14.58
N GLY A 196 -2.97 7.69 13.36
CA GLY A 196 -2.76 9.09 13.02
C GLY A 196 -2.77 9.34 11.52
N ALA A 197 -2.63 10.62 11.17
CA ALA A 197 -2.53 11.06 9.77
C ALA A 197 -1.41 12.09 9.60
N ILE A 198 -0.67 11.95 8.49
CA ILE A 198 0.49 12.76 8.12
C ILE A 198 0.22 13.45 6.78
N GLU A 199 0.69 14.68 6.60
CA GLU A 199 0.71 15.37 5.31
C GLU A 199 2.08 15.21 4.67
N LEU A 200 2.10 14.84 3.38
CA LEU A 200 3.29 14.79 2.57
C LEU A 200 3.35 16.00 1.65
N VAL A 201 4.45 16.77 1.74
CA VAL A 201 4.70 17.92 0.88
C VAL A 201 5.95 17.62 0.05
N PRO A 202 5.80 17.02 -1.15
CA PRO A 202 6.94 16.74 -2.00
C PRO A 202 7.51 18.05 -2.56
N ARG A 203 8.83 18.20 -2.59
CA ARG A 203 9.47 19.32 -3.30
C ARG A 203 9.28 19.25 -4.82
N ARG A 204 9.03 18.05 -5.34
CA ARG A 204 8.69 17.80 -6.74
C ARG A 204 7.18 17.90 -6.93
N LYS A 205 6.76 18.07 -8.19
CA LYS A 205 5.33 18.19 -8.53
C LYS A 205 4.48 16.96 -8.19
N PHE A 206 5.11 15.82 -7.84
CA PHE A 206 4.44 14.56 -7.54
C PHE A 206 5.28 13.69 -6.57
N TYR A 207 4.61 12.92 -5.71
CA TYR A 207 5.20 11.97 -4.77
C TYR A 207 5.46 10.64 -5.49
N ASP A 208 6.50 10.61 -6.34
CA ASP A 208 6.92 9.45 -7.13
C ASP A 208 7.80 8.48 -6.31
N TYR A 209 8.21 7.36 -6.96
CA TYR A 209 9.08 6.35 -6.35
C TYR A 209 10.36 6.96 -5.73
N LYS A 210 10.99 7.92 -6.43
CA LYS A 210 12.18 8.60 -5.91
C LYS A 210 11.86 9.45 -4.68
N ALA A 211 10.69 10.09 -4.64
CA ALA A 211 10.24 10.85 -3.49
C ALA A 211 9.92 9.97 -2.27
N LYS A 212 9.50 8.72 -2.49
CA LYS A 212 9.17 7.75 -1.44
C LYS A 212 10.41 7.14 -0.76
N TYR A 213 11.47 6.85 -1.54
CA TYR A 213 12.57 6.01 -1.08
C TYR A 213 13.95 6.67 -1.12
N SER A 214 14.07 7.92 -1.56
CA SER A 214 15.33 8.65 -1.60
C SER A 214 15.34 9.78 -0.56
N SER A 215 16.29 9.73 0.36
CA SER A 215 16.54 10.84 1.30
C SER A 215 16.89 12.16 0.59
N LYS A 216 17.43 12.07 -0.63
CA LYS A 216 17.74 13.25 -1.49
C LYS A 216 16.47 13.94 -2.03
N ALA A 217 15.31 13.27 -2.03
CA ALA A 217 14.06 13.85 -2.55
C ALA A 217 13.48 14.94 -1.66
N LYS A 218 13.91 15.01 -0.37
CA LYS A 218 13.55 16.05 0.61
C LYS A 218 12.03 16.31 0.68
N THR A 219 11.20 15.25 0.63
CA THR A 219 9.77 15.37 0.92
C THR A 219 9.61 15.79 2.37
N LYS A 220 8.85 16.86 2.61
CA LYS A 220 8.54 17.30 3.97
C LYS A 220 7.38 16.45 4.51
N HIS A 221 7.59 15.85 5.66
CA HIS A 221 6.58 15.14 6.44
C HIS A 221 6.07 16.07 7.53
N ILE A 222 4.75 16.27 7.60
CA ILE A 222 4.12 17.11 8.62
C ILE A 222 3.20 16.20 9.45
N MET A 223 3.62 15.92 10.67
CA MET A 223 2.92 15.06 11.61
C MET A 223 2.63 15.83 12.92
N PRO A 224 1.37 15.95 13.38
CA PRO A 224 0.15 15.48 12.68
C PRO A 224 -0.14 16.32 11.43
N ALA A 225 -0.94 15.76 10.50
CA ALA A 225 -1.40 16.50 9.34
C ALA A 225 -2.13 17.79 9.77
N PRO A 226 -1.80 18.96 9.21
CA PRO A 226 -2.35 20.27 9.62
C PRO A 226 -3.77 20.45 9.06
N LEU A 227 -4.70 19.73 9.67
CA LEU A 227 -6.13 19.74 9.41
C LEU A 227 -6.86 20.30 10.63
N SER A 228 -8.07 20.83 10.45
CA SER A 228 -8.92 21.14 11.60
C SER A 228 -9.24 19.86 12.38
N SER A 229 -9.50 19.97 13.68
CA SER A 229 -9.82 18.81 14.55
C SER A 229 -10.94 17.93 13.97
N LYS A 230 -11.99 18.56 13.39
CA LYS A 230 -13.08 17.84 12.71
C LYS A 230 -12.56 17.03 11.51
N LYS A 231 -11.71 17.64 10.66
CA LYS A 231 -11.17 16.97 9.46
C LYS A 231 -10.13 15.91 9.81
N TYR A 232 -9.36 16.12 10.85
CA TYR A 232 -8.44 15.10 11.33
C TYR A 232 -9.18 13.85 11.82
N LYS A 233 -10.23 14.02 12.62
CA LYS A 233 -11.11 12.90 13.04
C LYS A 233 -11.79 12.23 11.83
N GLU A 234 -12.22 13.00 10.83
CA GLU A 234 -12.84 12.48 9.61
C GLU A 234 -11.89 11.58 8.82
N VAL A 235 -10.63 11.98 8.59
CA VAL A 235 -9.68 11.14 7.84
C VAL A 235 -9.32 9.86 8.59
N LEU A 236 -9.19 9.90 9.92
CA LEU A 236 -8.97 8.71 10.73
C LEU A 236 -10.16 7.73 10.65
N PHE A 237 -11.38 8.27 10.73
CA PHE A 237 -12.59 7.48 10.55
C PHE A 237 -12.65 6.83 9.16
N LEU A 238 -12.35 7.58 8.10
CA LEU A 238 -12.35 7.09 6.72
C LEU A 238 -11.29 6.00 6.50
N ALA A 239 -10.09 6.16 7.08
CA ALA A 239 -9.04 5.15 7.01
C ALA A 239 -9.44 3.85 7.73
N LYS A 240 -9.99 3.96 8.95
CA LYS A 240 -10.52 2.80 9.69
C LYS A 240 -11.67 2.13 8.92
N LYS A 241 -12.56 2.91 8.33
CA LYS A 241 -13.65 2.39 7.50
C LYS A 241 -13.14 1.66 6.26
N ALA A 242 -12.14 2.22 5.55
CA ALA A 242 -11.53 1.59 4.38
C ALA A 242 -10.88 0.25 4.74
N HIS A 243 -10.13 0.22 5.85
CA HIS A 243 -9.54 -0.99 6.41
C HIS A 243 -10.59 -2.07 6.67
N LYS A 244 -11.68 -1.71 7.34
CA LYS A 244 -12.75 -2.65 7.72
C LYS A 244 -13.52 -3.20 6.52
N VAL A 245 -13.89 -2.34 5.55
CA VAL A 245 -14.75 -2.78 4.43
C VAL A 245 -14.02 -3.66 3.41
N LEU A 246 -12.69 -3.62 3.37
CA LEU A 246 -11.88 -4.58 2.61
C LEU A 246 -11.55 -5.85 3.39
N GLY A 247 -11.92 -5.95 4.66
CA GLY A 247 -11.54 -7.08 5.52
C GLY A 247 -10.06 -7.10 5.85
N CYS A 248 -9.40 -5.95 5.86
CA CYS A 248 -7.98 -5.85 6.22
C CYS A 248 -7.74 -6.24 7.68
N ARG A 249 -6.54 -6.73 7.96
CA ARG A 249 -6.01 -7.02 9.31
C ARG A 249 -4.59 -6.48 9.43
N GLY A 250 -4.03 -6.56 10.64
CA GLY A 250 -2.69 -6.04 10.89
C GLY A 250 -2.63 -4.53 10.73
N ILE A 251 -1.65 -4.07 9.99
CA ILE A 251 -1.40 -2.65 9.76
C ILE A 251 -1.69 -2.30 8.31
N THR A 252 -2.42 -1.21 8.10
CA THR A 252 -2.66 -0.63 6.78
C THR A 252 -2.35 0.84 6.74
N ARG A 253 -2.07 1.37 5.54
CA ARG A 253 -1.97 2.79 5.26
C ARG A 253 -2.92 3.17 4.15
N SER A 254 -3.79 4.12 4.41
CA SER A 254 -4.71 4.71 3.42
C SER A 254 -4.16 6.02 2.89
N ASP A 255 -4.09 6.16 1.57
CA ASP A 255 -3.52 7.31 0.87
C ASP A 255 -4.67 8.18 0.32
N PHE A 256 -4.77 9.44 0.80
CA PHE A 256 -5.85 10.36 0.45
C PHE A 256 -5.32 11.61 -0.25
N ARG A 257 -6.16 12.18 -1.11
CA ARG A 257 -6.06 13.59 -1.51
C ARG A 257 -7.13 14.39 -0.77
N PHE A 258 -6.73 15.52 -0.17
CA PHE A 258 -7.64 16.45 0.51
C PHE A 258 -7.78 17.73 -0.30
N PHE A 259 -8.97 17.97 -0.85
CA PHE A 259 -9.24 19.10 -1.72
C PHE A 259 -10.66 19.62 -1.50
N LYS A 260 -10.83 20.95 -1.48
CA LYS A 260 -12.15 21.61 -1.26
C LYS A 260 -12.91 20.98 -0.10
N ASN A 261 -12.22 20.81 1.03
CA ASN A 261 -12.76 20.29 2.29
C ASN A 261 -13.29 18.84 2.22
N LYS A 262 -12.83 18.05 1.25
CA LYS A 262 -13.24 16.64 1.02
C LYS A 262 -12.02 15.74 0.87
N PHE A 263 -12.10 14.54 1.44
CA PHE A 263 -11.11 13.48 1.24
C PHE A 263 -11.48 12.58 0.07
N TYR A 264 -10.51 12.23 -0.74
CA TYR A 264 -10.61 11.27 -1.84
C TYR A 264 -9.60 10.16 -1.59
N LEU A 265 -10.08 8.95 -1.30
CA LEU A 265 -9.21 7.79 -1.11
C LEU A 265 -8.66 7.34 -2.46
N LEU A 266 -7.35 7.29 -2.58
CA LEU A 266 -6.65 6.83 -3.79
C LEU A 266 -6.44 5.31 -3.76
N GLU A 267 -5.94 4.80 -2.65
CA GLU A 267 -5.62 3.39 -2.42
C GLU A 267 -5.44 3.10 -0.93
N ILE A 268 -5.47 1.82 -0.58
CA ILE A 268 -5.06 1.30 0.72
C ILE A 268 -3.91 0.32 0.51
N ASN A 269 -2.85 0.46 1.30
CA ASN A 269 -1.72 -0.44 1.31
C ASN A 269 -1.86 -1.39 2.50
N THR A 270 -1.97 -2.70 2.22
CA THR A 270 -2.16 -3.75 3.24
C THR A 270 -0.84 -4.23 3.84
N GLN A 271 0.30 -3.83 3.27
CA GLN A 271 1.63 -4.22 3.72
C GLN A 271 2.61 -3.03 3.61
N PRO A 272 2.37 -1.96 4.40
CA PRO A 272 3.17 -0.75 4.31
C PRO A 272 4.62 -1.00 4.69
N GLY A 273 5.54 -0.27 4.05
CA GLY A 273 6.97 -0.35 4.34
C GLY A 273 7.29 -0.07 5.80
N MET A 274 8.32 -0.77 6.31
CA MET A 274 8.79 -0.69 7.70
C MET A 274 10.27 -0.26 7.76
N THR A 275 10.67 0.67 6.89
CA THR A 275 12.00 1.28 6.91
C THR A 275 12.02 2.55 7.77
N LYS A 276 13.19 3.10 8.03
CA LYS A 276 13.33 4.39 8.77
C LYS A 276 12.62 5.57 8.08
N LEU A 277 12.41 5.51 6.76
CA LEU A 277 11.73 6.56 5.98
C LEU A 277 10.25 6.22 5.74
N SER A 278 9.77 5.12 6.28
CA SER A 278 8.39 4.67 6.07
C SER A 278 7.43 5.39 7.01
N LEU A 279 6.27 5.74 6.48
CA LEU A 279 5.30 6.60 7.14
C LEU A 279 4.59 5.92 8.31
N VAL A 280 4.34 4.61 8.22
CA VAL A 280 3.66 3.89 9.32
C VAL A 280 4.48 3.88 10.61
N PRO A 281 5.80 3.59 10.59
CA PRO A 281 6.64 3.77 11.79
C PRO A 281 6.63 5.18 12.33
N GLU A 282 6.65 6.20 11.47
CA GLU A 282 6.60 7.61 11.87
C GLU A 282 5.27 7.96 12.56
N ILE A 283 4.14 7.56 11.95
CA ILE A 283 2.80 7.76 12.52
C ILE A 283 2.64 7.00 13.85
N ALA A 284 3.14 5.76 13.93
CA ALA A 284 3.10 4.96 15.15
C ALA A 284 3.91 5.61 16.28
N ASN A 285 5.11 6.11 15.98
CA ASN A 285 5.95 6.81 16.95
C ASN A 285 5.27 8.08 17.49
N TYR A 286 4.62 8.85 16.63
CA TYR A 286 3.81 10.00 17.05
C TYR A 286 2.68 9.59 18.01
N SER A 287 2.11 8.39 17.82
CA SER A 287 1.07 7.83 18.70
C SER A 287 1.65 7.13 19.97
N GLY A 288 2.94 7.31 20.25
CA GLY A 288 3.62 6.73 21.41
C GLY A 288 4.07 5.28 21.24
N ILE A 289 3.97 4.69 20.03
CA ILE A 289 4.36 3.30 19.78
C ILE A 289 5.73 3.28 19.11
N LYS A 290 6.75 2.84 19.84
CA LYS A 290 8.12 2.69 19.33
C LYS A 290 8.18 1.60 18.25
N PHE A 291 9.14 1.72 17.32
CA PHE A 291 9.29 0.79 16.21
C PHE A 291 9.39 -0.69 16.65
N ASP A 292 10.20 -0.97 17.66
CA ASP A 292 10.38 -2.34 18.15
C ASP A 292 9.05 -2.91 18.70
N ASP A 293 8.25 -2.09 19.38
CA ASP A 293 6.96 -2.48 19.94
C ASP A 293 5.89 -2.64 18.87
N LEU A 294 5.93 -1.80 17.81
CA LEU A 294 5.11 -1.95 16.62
C LEU A 294 5.34 -3.31 15.95
N VAL A 295 6.61 -3.69 15.76
CA VAL A 295 6.97 -4.98 15.13
C VAL A 295 6.56 -6.16 16.02
N VAL A 296 6.71 -6.03 17.36
CA VAL A 296 6.24 -7.05 18.31
C VAL A 296 4.71 -7.17 18.25
N TRP A 297 3.98 -6.06 18.21
CA TRP A 297 2.52 -6.11 18.03
C TRP A 297 2.13 -6.87 16.77
N MET A 298 2.83 -6.62 15.63
CA MET A 298 2.54 -7.28 14.36
C MET A 298 2.71 -8.81 14.41
N ILE A 299 3.72 -9.31 15.13
CA ILE A 299 3.89 -10.76 15.30
C ILE A 299 2.89 -11.37 16.27
N ASN A 300 2.38 -10.60 17.22
CA ASN A 300 1.34 -11.04 18.15
C ASN A 300 -0.05 -11.06 17.47
N ASP A 301 -0.29 -10.18 16.49
CA ASP A 301 -1.48 -10.16 15.65
C ASP A 301 -1.47 -11.26 14.57
N ALA A 302 -0.29 -11.86 14.29
CA ALA A 302 -0.15 -12.87 13.24
C ALA A 302 -1.04 -14.09 13.47
N SER A 303 -1.78 -14.51 12.45
CA SER A 303 -2.64 -15.69 12.47
C SER A 303 -2.73 -16.31 11.08
N SER A 304 -3.29 -17.52 10.97
CA SER A 304 -3.80 -18.13 9.74
C SER A 304 -5.31 -17.89 9.64
N ASN A 305 -5.92 -18.25 8.52
CA ASN A 305 -7.34 -18.03 8.23
C ASN A 305 -7.73 -16.54 8.25
N ARG A 306 -6.92 -15.73 7.60
CA ARG A 306 -7.11 -14.28 7.50
C ARG A 306 -7.95 -13.86 6.30
#